data_c2c52e9ddaa719ac7fe6fa68fb460300
#
_entry.id   c2c52e9ddaa719ac7fe6fa68fb460300
#
_cell.length_a   1.000
_cell.length_b   1.000
_cell.length_c   1.000
_cell.angle_alpha   90.00
_cell.angle_beta   90.00
_cell.angle_gamma   90.00
#
_symmetry.space_group_name_H-M   'P 1'
#
loop_
_entity.id
_entity.type
_entity.pdbx_description
1 polymer ?
#
loop_
_entity_poly.entity_id
_entity_poly.type
_entity_poly.pdbx_seq_one_letter_code
_entity_poly.pdbx_strand_id
1 'polypeptide(L)'
;DAETQKRVNIYAPYKGRSRLDTPEIRAAVGVIEIADPAPPADYSDETYFRTETGDGEPPYYIYTKKSDEQIASLRWAKIKQKRDDLQDNGGCLLAGKWYHTDTKSKQQQMALTMLGAAIPPGLQWKTMDGSFVAMTQTLAGQLFGAQIQREQAIFAHAEALKADPNADINAGWPARYEP
;
A
#
# COMPACT_ATOMS: atom_id res chain seq x y z
N ASP A 1 -35.72 1.32 20.87
CA ASP A 1 -37.10 1.09 21.22
C ASP A 1 -37.29 -0.40 21.55
N ALA A 2 -37.71 -0.72 22.79
CA ALA A 2 -37.74 -2.10 23.27
C ALA A 2 -38.80 -2.95 22.55
N GLU A 3 -39.90 -2.35 22.10
CA GLU A 3 -41.00 -3.10 21.44
C GLU A 3 -40.63 -3.46 19.99
N THR A 4 -40.03 -2.54 19.25
CA THR A 4 -39.65 -2.74 17.85
C THR A 4 -38.22 -3.23 17.69
N GLN A 5 -37.42 -3.24 18.77
CA GLN A 5 -35.97 -3.49 18.74
C GLN A 5 -35.20 -2.64 17.71
N LYS A 6 -35.74 -1.49 17.34
CA LYS A 6 -35.13 -0.59 16.41
C LYS A 6 -34.11 0.31 17.11
N ARG A 7 -32.91 0.43 16.53
CA ARG A 7 -31.90 1.36 17.02
C ARG A 7 -32.39 2.81 16.85
N VAL A 8 -32.12 3.64 17.84
CA VAL A 8 -32.45 5.07 17.82
C VAL A 8 -31.27 5.90 18.32
N ASN A 9 -31.15 7.10 17.77
CA ASN A 9 -30.16 8.05 18.26
C ASN A 9 -30.69 8.67 19.57
N ILE A 10 -29.99 8.44 20.68
CA ILE A 10 -30.38 8.97 22.00
C ILE A 10 -30.33 10.49 22.11
N TYR A 11 -29.62 11.15 21.18
CA TYR A 11 -29.52 12.61 21.12
C TYR A 11 -30.56 13.24 20.18
N ALA A 12 -31.28 12.44 19.39
CA ALA A 12 -32.36 12.92 18.54
C ALA A 12 -33.67 13.08 19.31
N PRO A 13 -34.60 13.96 18.89
CA PRO A 13 -35.94 14.03 19.44
C PRO A 13 -36.69 12.69 19.31
N TYR A 14 -37.31 12.25 20.39
CA TYR A 14 -38.10 11.03 20.42
C TYR A 14 -39.44 11.25 21.13
N LYS A 15 -40.54 10.89 20.47
CA LYS A 15 -41.89 11.10 20.99
C LYS A 15 -42.10 12.51 21.60
N GLY A 16 -41.63 13.54 20.92
CA GLY A 16 -41.77 14.94 21.36
C GLY A 16 -40.81 15.38 22.49
N ARG A 17 -39.89 14.51 22.91
CA ARG A 17 -38.83 14.86 23.85
C ARG A 17 -37.57 15.31 23.10
N SER A 18 -36.84 16.26 23.68
CA SER A 18 -35.65 16.83 23.04
C SER A 18 -34.44 15.83 23.01
N ARG A 19 -34.35 14.94 24.03
CA ARG A 19 -33.24 14.01 24.18
C ARG A 19 -33.64 12.75 24.95
N LEU A 20 -32.91 11.66 24.73
CA LEU A 20 -32.94 10.43 25.52
C LEU A 20 -31.58 10.28 26.25
N ASP A 21 -31.16 11.35 26.91
CA ASP A 21 -29.79 11.52 27.43
C ASP A 21 -29.59 11.00 28.86
N THR A 22 -30.66 10.59 29.55
CA THR A 22 -30.51 9.93 30.85
C THR A 22 -31.07 8.52 30.86
N PRO A 23 -30.51 7.61 31.69
CA PRO A 23 -31.02 6.24 31.83
C PRO A 23 -32.51 6.19 32.20
N GLU A 24 -32.96 7.10 33.07
CA GLU A 24 -34.34 7.18 33.53
C GLU A 24 -35.30 7.54 32.40
N ILE A 25 -34.93 8.53 31.57
CA ILE A 25 -35.73 8.93 30.39
C ILE A 25 -35.80 7.77 29.41
N ARG A 26 -34.69 7.09 29.14
CA ARG A 26 -34.63 5.92 28.23
C ARG A 26 -35.54 4.79 28.74
N ALA A 27 -35.42 4.46 30.01
CA ALA A 27 -36.29 3.44 30.64
C ALA A 27 -37.78 3.81 30.58
N ALA A 28 -38.12 5.08 30.86
CA ALA A 28 -39.52 5.54 30.88
C ALA A 28 -40.19 5.50 29.50
N VAL A 29 -39.43 5.55 28.40
CA VAL A 29 -39.95 5.45 27.02
C VAL A 29 -39.70 4.09 26.37
N GLY A 30 -39.25 3.08 27.17
CA GLY A 30 -39.03 1.71 26.70
C GLY A 30 -37.83 1.56 25.75
N VAL A 31 -36.83 2.44 25.87
CA VAL A 31 -35.58 2.33 25.09
C VAL A 31 -34.58 1.50 25.90
N ILE A 32 -34.03 0.48 25.28
CA ILE A 32 -32.90 -0.29 25.80
C ILE A 32 -31.62 0.21 25.11
N GLU A 33 -30.53 0.30 25.86
CA GLU A 33 -29.23 0.58 25.33
C GLU A 33 -28.65 -0.71 24.75
N ILE A 34 -28.38 -0.67 23.43
CA ILE A 34 -27.72 -1.78 22.74
C ILE A 34 -26.32 -1.27 22.40
N ALA A 35 -25.31 -1.88 23.00
CA ALA A 35 -23.92 -1.58 22.68
C ALA A 35 -23.63 -1.93 21.23
N ASP A 36 -22.82 -1.10 20.57
CA ASP A 36 -22.28 -1.46 19.26
C ASP A 36 -21.39 -2.70 19.38
N PRO A 37 -21.44 -3.61 18.41
CA PRO A 37 -20.51 -4.73 18.37
C PRO A 37 -19.06 -4.19 18.40
N ALA A 38 -18.30 -4.59 19.41
CA ALA A 38 -16.87 -4.26 19.44
C ALA A 38 -16.15 -4.97 18.30
N PRO A 39 -15.09 -4.36 17.73
CA PRO A 39 -14.26 -5.08 16.79
C PRO A 39 -13.69 -6.34 17.44
N PRO A 40 -13.52 -7.45 16.67
CA PRO A 40 -12.82 -8.63 17.14
C PRO A 40 -11.44 -8.29 17.70
N ALA A 41 -10.94 -9.04 18.69
CA ALA A 41 -9.64 -8.76 19.31
C ALA A 41 -8.46 -8.81 18.30
N ASP A 42 -8.61 -9.61 17.23
CA ASP A 42 -7.66 -9.77 16.13
C ASP A 42 -8.03 -8.91 14.90
N TYR A 43 -8.90 -7.91 15.08
CA TYR A 43 -9.35 -7.06 13.99
C TYR A 43 -8.18 -6.30 13.34
N SER A 44 -8.14 -6.39 12.03
CA SER A 44 -7.42 -5.45 11.17
C SER A 44 -8.19 -5.28 9.84
N ASP A 45 -8.00 -4.17 9.16
CA ASP A 45 -8.59 -3.96 7.83
C ASP A 45 -8.07 -4.96 6.78
N GLU A 46 -7.00 -5.67 7.09
CA GLU A 46 -6.44 -6.73 6.24
C GLU A 46 -7.20 -8.05 6.41
N THR A 47 -7.67 -8.35 7.62
CA THR A 47 -8.27 -9.63 7.99
C THR A 47 -9.79 -9.60 8.04
N TYR A 48 -10.40 -8.42 8.18
CA TYR A 48 -11.86 -8.28 8.26
C TYR A 48 -12.40 -7.26 7.25
N PHE A 49 -13.63 -7.50 6.82
CA PHE A 49 -14.50 -6.46 6.27
C PHE A 49 -15.20 -5.75 7.40
N ARG A 50 -15.26 -4.42 7.33
CA ARG A 50 -16.10 -3.60 8.19
C ARG A 50 -17.23 -3.02 7.35
N THR A 51 -18.44 -3.44 7.61
CA THR A 51 -19.63 -2.98 6.89
C THR A 51 -20.52 -2.19 7.84
N GLU A 52 -20.89 -0.99 7.43
CA GLU A 52 -21.86 -0.16 8.13
C GLU A 52 -23.27 -0.64 7.82
N THR A 53 -24.10 -0.82 8.85
CA THR A 53 -25.49 -1.22 8.65
C THR A 53 -26.38 0.00 8.45
N GLY A 54 -27.22 -0.03 7.40
CA GLY A 54 -28.17 1.04 7.11
C GLY A 54 -29.47 1.03 7.94
N ASP A 55 -29.68 -0.01 8.78
CA ASP A 55 -30.96 -0.30 9.44
C ASP A 55 -31.06 0.28 10.85
N GLY A 56 -30.56 1.48 11.08
CA GLY A 56 -30.66 2.10 12.39
C GLY A 56 -29.97 3.43 12.46
N GLU A 57 -30.43 4.30 13.34
CA GLU A 57 -29.74 5.53 13.70
C GLU A 57 -29.35 5.49 15.19
N PRO A 58 -28.06 5.61 15.51
CA PRO A 58 -26.91 5.64 14.60
C PRO A 58 -26.61 4.28 13.97
N PRO A 59 -25.95 4.26 12.79
CA PRO A 59 -25.49 3.02 12.18
C PRO A 59 -24.41 2.37 13.04
N TYR A 60 -24.26 1.07 12.93
CA TYR A 60 -23.20 0.31 13.61
C TYR A 60 -22.42 -0.56 12.63
N TYR A 61 -21.28 -1.06 13.06
CA TYR A 61 -20.41 -1.85 12.18
C TYR A 61 -20.57 -3.34 12.43
N ILE A 62 -20.60 -4.10 11.32
CA ILE A 62 -20.46 -5.56 11.34
C ILE A 62 -19.08 -5.91 10.82
N TYR A 63 -18.40 -6.82 11.53
CA TYR A 63 -17.06 -7.30 11.20
C TYR A 63 -17.16 -8.71 10.66
N THR A 64 -16.83 -8.91 9.38
CA THR A 64 -16.84 -10.22 8.73
C THR A 64 -15.42 -10.62 8.38
N LYS A 65 -14.95 -11.76 8.89
CA LYS A 65 -13.61 -12.26 8.59
C LYS A 65 -13.48 -12.59 7.11
N LYS A 66 -12.40 -12.12 6.50
CA LYS A 66 -12.05 -12.46 5.11
C LYS A 66 -11.59 -13.91 5.01
N SER A 67 -11.79 -14.55 3.87
CA SER A 67 -11.22 -15.87 3.61
C SER A 67 -9.68 -15.79 3.48
N ASP A 68 -9.01 -16.91 3.68
CA ASP A 68 -7.56 -16.99 3.53
C ASP A 68 -7.10 -16.61 2.12
N GLU A 69 -7.90 -16.94 1.09
CA GLU A 69 -7.62 -16.55 -0.30
C GLU A 69 -7.73 -15.04 -0.49
N GLN A 70 -8.71 -14.39 0.17
CA GLN A 70 -8.87 -12.94 0.11
C GLN A 70 -7.70 -12.24 0.80
N ILE A 71 -7.26 -12.73 1.95
CA ILE A 71 -6.10 -12.22 2.69
C ILE A 71 -4.84 -12.38 1.85
N ALA A 72 -4.61 -13.56 1.27
CA ALA A 72 -3.46 -13.83 0.40
C ALA A 72 -3.46 -12.93 -0.85
N SER A 73 -4.62 -12.71 -1.46
CA SER A 73 -4.77 -11.83 -2.63
C SER A 73 -4.43 -10.37 -2.30
N LEU A 74 -4.93 -9.86 -1.17
CA LEU A 74 -4.62 -8.49 -0.70
C LEU A 74 -3.14 -8.33 -0.38
N ARG A 75 -2.53 -9.32 0.30
CA ARG A 75 -1.10 -9.35 0.58
C ARG A 75 -0.30 -9.32 -0.71
N TRP A 76 -0.65 -10.17 -1.69
CA TRP A 76 0.02 -10.21 -2.98
C TRP A 76 -0.10 -8.89 -3.75
N ALA A 77 -1.25 -8.21 -3.68
CA ALA A 77 -1.42 -6.89 -4.27
C ALA A 77 -0.45 -5.86 -3.68
N LYS A 78 -0.24 -5.86 -2.35
CA LYS A 78 0.73 -4.99 -1.66
C LYS A 78 2.17 -5.29 -2.06
N ILE A 79 2.53 -6.57 -2.15
CA ILE A 79 3.86 -7.00 -2.60
C ILE A 79 4.13 -6.53 -4.03
N LYS A 80 3.14 -6.68 -4.95
CA LYS A 80 3.26 -6.19 -6.33
C LYS A 80 3.44 -4.69 -6.38
N GLN A 81 2.64 -3.94 -5.63
CA GLN A 81 2.75 -2.48 -5.58
C GLN A 81 4.15 -2.03 -5.15
N LYS A 82 4.71 -2.68 -4.12
CA LYS A 82 6.06 -2.36 -3.65
C LYS A 82 7.14 -2.77 -4.65
N ARG A 83 6.99 -3.92 -5.31
CA ARG A 83 7.84 -4.36 -6.40
C ARG A 83 7.91 -3.32 -7.52
N ASP A 84 6.73 -2.88 -7.97
CA ASP A 84 6.58 -1.96 -9.09
C ASP A 84 7.15 -0.57 -8.72
N ASP A 85 6.90 -0.08 -7.49
CA ASP A 85 7.52 1.15 -6.99
C ASP A 85 9.05 1.07 -6.96
N LEU A 86 9.62 -0.04 -6.50
CA LEU A 86 11.08 -0.23 -6.49
C LEU A 86 11.68 -0.31 -7.89
N GLN A 87 10.95 -0.87 -8.86
CA GLN A 87 11.38 -0.92 -10.25
C GLN A 87 11.39 0.46 -10.91
N ASP A 88 10.38 1.27 -10.63
CA ASP A 88 10.21 2.56 -11.31
C ASP A 88 10.90 3.71 -10.56
N ASN A 89 10.89 3.70 -9.23
CA ASN A 89 11.33 4.82 -8.42
C ASN A 89 12.53 4.49 -7.51
N GLY A 90 12.93 3.22 -7.42
CA GLY A 90 13.98 2.80 -6.49
C GLY A 90 15.41 3.20 -6.90
N GLY A 91 15.63 3.53 -8.15
CA GLY A 91 16.96 3.83 -8.68
C GLY A 91 17.87 2.60 -8.81
N CYS A 92 18.96 2.73 -9.53
CA CYS A 92 20.00 1.71 -9.68
C CYS A 92 21.35 2.28 -9.25
N LEU A 93 21.98 1.67 -8.25
CA LEU A 93 23.30 2.06 -7.77
C LEU A 93 24.40 1.44 -8.66
N LEU A 94 25.26 2.28 -9.22
CA LEU A 94 26.44 1.85 -9.96
C LEU A 94 27.58 2.84 -9.74
N ALA A 95 28.76 2.36 -9.40
CA ALA A 95 29.97 3.17 -9.18
C ALA A 95 29.75 4.36 -8.22
N GLY A 96 28.97 4.14 -7.15
CA GLY A 96 28.67 5.15 -6.14
C GLY A 96 27.66 6.23 -6.56
N LYS A 97 27.00 6.08 -7.70
CA LYS A 97 25.96 6.97 -8.19
C LYS A 97 24.64 6.22 -8.39
N TRP A 98 23.53 6.91 -8.10
CA TRP A 98 22.19 6.39 -8.33
C TRP A 98 21.62 6.90 -9.65
N TYR A 99 21.16 5.98 -10.47
CA TYR A 99 20.58 6.25 -11.78
C TYR A 99 19.09 6.01 -11.75
N HIS A 100 18.34 6.86 -12.45
CA HIS A 100 16.89 6.73 -12.56
C HIS A 100 16.49 5.41 -13.22
N THR A 101 15.41 4.79 -12.72
CA THR A 101 14.88 3.52 -13.21
C THR A 101 13.43 3.61 -13.70
N ASP A 102 12.89 4.82 -13.84
CA ASP A 102 11.61 5.03 -14.50
C ASP A 102 11.67 4.59 -15.98
N THR A 103 10.50 4.30 -16.53
CA THR A 103 10.36 3.78 -17.91
C THR A 103 11.08 4.65 -18.94
N LYS A 104 10.97 5.98 -18.84
CA LYS A 104 11.61 6.91 -19.78
C LYS A 104 13.14 6.85 -19.68
N SER A 105 13.66 6.85 -18.47
CA SER A 105 15.10 6.76 -18.22
C SER A 105 15.68 5.42 -18.70
N LYS A 106 14.99 4.30 -18.44
CA LYS A 106 15.38 2.98 -18.97
C LYS A 106 15.41 2.93 -20.49
N GLN A 107 14.44 3.51 -21.17
CA GLN A 107 14.41 3.58 -22.64
C GLN A 107 15.59 4.38 -23.18
N GLN A 108 15.92 5.53 -22.58
CA GLN A 108 17.04 6.34 -22.97
C GLN A 108 18.38 5.62 -22.74
N GLN A 109 18.54 4.96 -21.61
CA GLN A 109 19.74 4.19 -21.26
C GLN A 109 19.93 3.00 -22.22
N MET A 110 18.83 2.30 -22.57
CA MET A 110 18.86 1.23 -23.56
C MET A 110 19.27 1.74 -24.93
N ALA A 111 18.74 2.90 -25.37
CA ALA A 111 19.12 3.53 -26.62
C ALA A 111 20.63 3.87 -26.64
N LEU A 112 21.20 4.38 -25.53
CA LEU A 112 22.63 4.64 -25.41
C LEU A 112 23.45 3.35 -25.48
N THR A 113 22.98 2.27 -24.86
CA THR A 113 23.64 0.95 -24.97
C THR A 113 23.67 0.47 -26.42
N MET A 114 22.59 0.69 -27.18
CA MET A 114 22.52 0.32 -28.60
C MET A 114 23.44 1.21 -29.49
N LEU A 115 23.62 2.49 -29.15
CA LEU A 115 24.53 3.37 -29.83
C LEU A 115 26.01 2.95 -29.67
N GLY A 116 26.36 2.35 -28.53
CA GLY A 116 27.70 1.84 -28.28
C GLY A 116 28.78 2.91 -28.48
N ALA A 117 29.71 2.66 -29.40
CA ALA A 117 30.82 3.58 -29.72
C ALA A 117 30.34 4.90 -30.36
N ALA A 118 29.10 4.99 -30.86
CA ALA A 118 28.53 6.20 -31.44
C ALA A 118 27.95 7.17 -30.40
N ILE A 119 28.07 6.88 -29.09
CA ILE A 119 27.70 7.86 -28.06
C ILE A 119 28.53 9.11 -28.23
N PRO A 120 27.91 10.31 -28.33
CA PRO A 120 28.64 11.55 -28.50
C PRO A 120 29.65 11.79 -27.37
N PRO A 121 30.90 12.17 -27.69
CA PRO A 121 31.90 12.53 -26.67
C PRO A 121 31.37 13.64 -25.74
N GLY A 122 31.56 13.48 -24.44
CA GLY A 122 31.15 14.48 -23.44
C GLY A 122 29.67 14.51 -23.12
N LEU A 123 28.85 13.54 -23.59
CA LEU A 123 27.47 13.42 -23.20
C LEU A 123 27.36 13.30 -21.66
N GLN A 124 26.61 14.22 -21.06
CA GLN A 124 26.39 14.24 -19.62
C GLN A 124 25.05 13.59 -19.26
N TRP A 125 25.06 12.71 -18.26
CA TRP A 125 23.86 12.08 -17.72
C TRP A 125 23.61 12.57 -16.30
N LYS A 126 22.38 13.01 -16.01
CA LYS A 126 21.98 13.46 -14.68
C LYS A 126 21.64 12.26 -13.80
N THR A 127 22.25 12.17 -12.63
CA THR A 127 22.01 11.17 -11.60
C THR A 127 20.91 11.61 -10.62
N MET A 128 20.43 10.71 -9.77
CA MET A 128 19.30 11.00 -8.85
C MET A 128 19.67 12.03 -7.77
N ASP A 129 20.95 12.13 -7.41
CA ASP A 129 21.47 13.18 -6.50
C ASP A 129 21.63 14.57 -7.18
N GLY A 130 21.20 14.68 -8.45
CA GLY A 130 21.27 15.92 -9.21
C GLY A 130 22.64 16.21 -9.85
N SER A 131 23.67 15.42 -9.57
CA SER A 131 24.99 15.54 -10.21
C SER A 131 24.99 15.00 -11.65
N PHE A 132 26.08 15.24 -12.37
CA PHE A 132 26.23 14.76 -13.74
C PHE A 132 27.44 13.84 -13.84
N VAL A 133 27.31 12.81 -14.69
CA VAL A 133 28.41 11.89 -15.04
C VAL A 133 28.56 11.83 -16.55
N ALA A 134 29.81 11.70 -17.03
CA ALA A 134 30.04 11.49 -18.44
C ALA A 134 29.56 10.09 -18.87
N MET A 135 28.59 10.04 -19.78
CA MET A 135 28.04 8.79 -20.28
C MET A 135 28.96 8.25 -21.41
N THR A 136 29.53 7.11 -21.13
CA THR A 136 30.39 6.38 -22.07
C THR A 136 29.74 5.06 -22.48
N GLN A 137 30.22 4.44 -23.57
CA GLN A 137 29.79 3.09 -23.97
C GLN A 137 29.94 2.09 -22.83
N THR A 138 31.08 2.13 -22.11
CA THR A 138 31.33 1.22 -20.98
C THR A 138 30.32 1.44 -19.86
N LEU A 139 30.09 2.71 -19.48
CA LEU A 139 29.13 3.02 -18.40
C LEU A 139 27.71 2.64 -18.79
N ALA A 140 27.27 2.89 -20.03
CA ALA A 140 25.95 2.51 -20.52
C ALA A 140 25.73 0.98 -20.46
N GLY A 141 26.72 0.20 -20.88
CA GLY A 141 26.66 -1.26 -20.81
C GLY A 141 26.64 -1.80 -19.37
N GLN A 142 27.48 -1.23 -18.50
CA GLN A 142 27.49 -1.60 -17.07
C GLN A 142 26.18 -1.26 -16.39
N LEU A 143 25.62 -0.08 -16.67
CA LEU A 143 24.33 0.36 -16.11
C LEU A 143 23.19 -0.54 -16.55
N PHE A 144 23.14 -0.91 -17.83
CA PHE A 144 22.14 -1.84 -18.33
C PHE A 144 22.23 -3.21 -17.65
N GLY A 145 23.44 -3.76 -17.50
CA GLY A 145 23.66 -5.02 -16.77
C GLY A 145 23.25 -4.94 -15.30
N ALA A 146 23.60 -3.84 -14.61
CA ALA A 146 23.24 -3.63 -13.21
C ALA A 146 21.72 -3.52 -13.02
N GLN A 147 21.01 -2.87 -13.93
CA GLN A 147 19.57 -2.77 -13.91
C GLN A 147 18.87 -4.13 -14.07
N ILE A 148 19.33 -4.96 -15.02
CA ILE A 148 18.80 -6.32 -15.20
C ILE A 148 18.96 -7.13 -13.90
N GLN A 149 20.17 -7.13 -13.32
CA GLN A 149 20.43 -7.86 -12.07
C GLN A 149 19.54 -7.36 -10.93
N ARG A 150 19.37 -6.05 -10.81
CA ARG A 150 18.50 -5.45 -9.80
C ARG A 150 17.04 -5.85 -10.00
N GLU A 151 16.53 -5.80 -11.21
CA GLU A 151 15.16 -6.22 -11.52
C GLU A 151 14.93 -7.69 -11.19
N GLN A 152 15.86 -8.57 -11.54
CA GLN A 152 15.79 -9.98 -11.18
C GLN A 152 15.76 -10.18 -9.65
N ALA A 153 16.57 -9.43 -8.89
CA ALA A 153 16.56 -9.48 -7.43
C ALA A 153 15.23 -9.02 -6.83
N ILE A 154 14.64 -7.95 -7.37
CA ILE A 154 13.33 -7.44 -6.95
C ILE A 154 12.24 -8.48 -7.21
N PHE A 155 12.20 -9.10 -8.39
CA PHE A 155 11.22 -10.14 -8.72
C PHE A 155 11.39 -11.39 -7.86
N ALA A 156 12.62 -11.86 -7.70
CA ALA A 156 12.91 -13.05 -6.88
C ALA A 156 12.46 -12.83 -5.43
N HIS A 157 12.70 -11.64 -4.88
CA HIS A 157 12.26 -11.30 -3.52
C HIS A 157 10.72 -11.23 -3.42
N ALA A 158 10.03 -10.64 -4.41
CA ALA A 158 8.57 -10.61 -4.44
C ALA A 158 7.97 -12.03 -4.44
N GLU A 159 8.51 -12.95 -5.23
CA GLU A 159 8.05 -14.35 -5.28
C GLU A 159 8.37 -15.10 -3.96
N ALA A 160 9.50 -14.82 -3.32
CA ALA A 160 9.82 -15.39 -2.00
C ALA A 160 8.81 -14.91 -0.93
N LEU A 161 8.46 -13.61 -0.91
CA LEU A 161 7.44 -13.06 -0.02
C LEU A 161 6.04 -13.62 -0.28
N LYS A 162 5.71 -13.95 -1.53
CA LYS A 162 4.46 -14.61 -1.90
C LYS A 162 4.40 -16.03 -1.36
N ALA A 163 5.53 -16.74 -1.37
CA ALA A 163 5.63 -18.13 -0.90
C ALA A 163 5.59 -18.24 0.63
N ASP A 164 6.01 -17.22 1.36
CA ASP A 164 5.98 -17.18 2.83
C ASP A 164 4.95 -16.17 3.35
N PRO A 165 3.76 -16.65 3.80
CA PRO A 165 2.72 -15.77 4.31
C PRO A 165 3.10 -15.03 5.61
N ASN A 166 4.12 -15.49 6.34
CA ASN A 166 4.53 -14.92 7.63
C ASN A 166 5.68 -13.91 7.48
N ALA A 167 6.33 -13.83 6.32
CA ALA A 167 7.42 -12.91 6.09
C ALA A 167 6.93 -11.45 6.13
N ASP A 168 7.76 -10.55 6.68
CA ASP A 168 7.49 -9.12 6.63
C ASP A 168 7.63 -8.60 5.19
N ILE A 169 6.53 -8.16 4.60
CA ILE A 169 6.50 -7.61 3.23
C ILE A 169 7.32 -6.33 3.06
N ASN A 170 7.78 -5.73 4.15
CA ASN A 170 8.58 -4.51 4.11
C ASN A 170 10.08 -4.75 4.21
N ALA A 171 10.51 -5.92 4.66
CA ALA A 171 11.91 -6.27 4.84
C ALA A 171 12.54 -6.94 3.61
N GLY A 172 13.87 -6.90 3.50
CA GLY A 172 14.66 -7.70 2.57
C GLY A 172 14.71 -7.23 1.12
N TRP A 173 14.06 -6.14 0.76
CA TRP A 173 14.09 -5.60 -0.59
C TRP A 173 15.47 -5.02 -0.96
N PRO A 174 15.85 -5.05 -2.25
CA PRO A 174 17.02 -4.34 -2.73
C PRO A 174 17.00 -2.86 -2.34
N ALA A 175 18.19 -2.32 -2.05
CA ALA A 175 18.33 -0.92 -1.66
C ALA A 175 17.69 0.04 -2.68
N ARG A 176 17.17 1.16 -2.19
CA ARG A 176 16.61 2.25 -3.01
C ARG A 176 17.36 3.55 -2.74
N TYR A 177 17.27 4.47 -3.69
CA TYR A 177 17.74 5.83 -3.49
C TYR A 177 16.91 6.53 -2.39
N GLU A 178 17.61 7.14 -1.45
CA GLU A 178 17.05 8.02 -0.43
C GLU A 178 17.75 9.37 -0.56
N PRO A 179 16.99 10.47 -0.82
CA PRO A 179 17.56 11.82 -1.04
C PRO A 179 18.15 12.45 0.21
#